data_b37a41bd02fb029af56b731bf86d96b0
#
_entry.id   b37a41bd02fb029af56b731bf86d96b0
#
_cell.length_a   1.000
_cell.length_b   1.000
_cell.length_c   1.000
_cell.angle_alpha   90.00
_cell.angle_beta   90.00
_cell.angle_gamma   90.00
#
_symmetry.space_group_name_H-M   'P 1'
#
loop_
_entity.id
_entity.type
_entity.pdbx_description
1 polymer ?
#
loop_
_entity_poly.entity_id
_entity_poly.type
_entity_poly.pdbx_seq_one_letter_code
_entity_poly.pdbx_strand_id
1 'polypeptide(L)'
;MWQRLSIILTYLVITLVIGIVFRKKASTNKVEFFLAGRGVGRLLLFFTMAATNFSAFTIFGMSGAGYRIGYAFYPVMGFGTGFMALSFLLIGRRILSLSKDRGYITPSDFIADRYGASWLKKLFSLVMIVFTLPYIAIQAIASGKSLNALVGIPYLSGALLITAFVVLYVTLGGLRSIVWTDLIQASMMIVFTLAAFIIIFRRSGGFVRAHEEVYSSFPALFSRPGQDGSMLFGIWFGYLFLWFFADPMFPQLFQRFIAAKDEKSLNTTVVLYPLITTFLFFLTVSIGVLGRHTFPNLSPAESDAIFPLLLQRYAGVFVSTLLITGSLAALMSTMDSQLLTLTSLITVDFVHFKKREVLKEKGVIVALGALGFLIAVKPPQTILDFISKTTFNGLAVLAPTVIGGLYWKRSNRYAAAASIVAGEGLVLAFYFNVLSAPGILPVVPILAATAVVFIVVSLLSTAPGENTGIVAPVQPGIWPWVLVFSGLFILGNDFWAWNREPLLVIGLPLWVWYYVGLGVVLSLFYRVFVLREAKGREPKGPRKAVKPT
;
A
#
# COMPACT_ATOMS: atom_id res chain seq x y z
N MET A 1 19.26 9.61 -26.94
CA MET A 1 19.11 10.42 -25.70
C MET A 1 17.94 11.41 -25.81
N TRP A 2 17.92 12.32 -26.76
CA TRP A 2 16.87 13.37 -26.88
C TRP A 2 15.45 12.83 -27.00
N GLN A 3 15.20 11.79 -27.79
CA GLN A 3 13.88 11.17 -27.92
C GLN A 3 13.35 10.61 -26.58
N ARG A 4 14.20 9.98 -25.78
CA ARG A 4 13.82 9.47 -24.46
C ARG A 4 13.51 10.61 -23.49
N LEU A 5 14.34 11.63 -23.49
CA LEU A 5 14.16 12.80 -22.63
C LEU A 5 12.87 13.56 -22.98
N SER A 6 12.54 13.71 -24.27
CA SER A 6 11.31 14.39 -24.69
C SER A 6 10.04 13.64 -24.23
N ILE A 7 10.00 12.30 -24.26
CA ILE A 7 8.87 11.51 -23.75
C ILE A 7 8.67 11.75 -22.25
N ILE A 8 9.76 11.67 -21.48
CA ILE A 8 9.71 11.88 -20.02
C ILE A 8 9.26 13.31 -19.70
N LEU A 9 9.85 14.31 -20.34
CA LEU A 9 9.48 15.71 -20.14
C LEU A 9 8.02 15.97 -20.52
N THR A 10 7.54 15.40 -21.62
CA THR A 10 6.13 15.50 -22.04
C THR A 10 5.20 14.93 -20.95
N TYR A 11 5.52 13.77 -20.41
CA TYR A 11 4.77 13.19 -19.30
C TYR A 11 4.78 14.11 -18.06
N LEU A 12 5.93 14.63 -17.67
CA LEU A 12 6.03 15.53 -16.52
C LEU A 12 5.22 16.82 -16.75
N VAL A 13 5.29 17.41 -17.95
CA VAL A 13 4.49 18.60 -18.31
C VAL A 13 2.98 18.29 -18.25
N ILE A 14 2.53 17.17 -18.80
CA ILE A 14 1.12 16.74 -18.74
C ILE A 14 0.69 16.60 -17.27
N THR A 15 1.46 15.92 -16.43
CA THR A 15 1.18 15.75 -15.01
C THR A 15 1.07 17.09 -14.29
N LEU A 16 1.99 18.03 -14.57
CA LEU A 16 1.98 19.37 -13.98
C LEU A 16 0.75 20.17 -14.41
N VAL A 17 0.41 20.14 -15.70
CA VAL A 17 -0.78 20.82 -16.24
C VAL A 17 -2.05 20.31 -15.58
N ILE A 18 -2.21 18.97 -15.45
CA ILE A 18 -3.34 18.36 -14.77
C ILE A 18 -3.39 18.83 -13.31
N GLY A 19 -2.25 18.77 -12.61
CA GLY A 19 -2.14 19.25 -11.24
C GLY A 19 -2.58 20.70 -11.08
N ILE A 20 -2.23 21.56 -12.03
CA ILE A 20 -2.60 22.99 -12.01
C ILE A 20 -4.08 23.20 -12.38
N VAL A 21 -4.59 22.51 -13.39
CA VAL A 21 -5.98 22.66 -13.86
C VAL A 21 -6.99 22.24 -12.77
N PHE A 22 -6.74 21.12 -12.11
CA PHE A 22 -7.66 20.59 -11.10
C PHE A 22 -7.44 21.16 -9.70
N ARG A 23 -6.43 22.01 -9.49
CA ARG A 23 -6.28 22.71 -8.21
C ARG A 23 -7.44 23.68 -8.00
N LYS A 24 -8.00 23.70 -6.81
CA LYS A 24 -8.92 24.76 -6.41
C LYS A 24 -8.09 25.99 -6.04
N LYS A 25 -8.42 27.19 -6.57
CA LYS A 25 -7.69 28.43 -6.24
C LYS A 25 -7.52 28.54 -4.72
N ALA A 26 -6.26 28.72 -4.33
CA ALA A 26 -5.72 28.94 -2.99
C ALA A 26 -6.75 28.80 -1.85
N SER A 27 -7.07 27.58 -1.48
CA SER A 27 -7.96 27.33 -0.35
C SER A 27 -7.17 27.56 0.94
N THR A 28 -7.56 28.54 1.72
CA THR A 28 -7.10 28.75 3.10
C THR A 28 -7.65 27.69 4.06
N ASN A 29 -8.43 26.73 3.54
CA ASN A 29 -9.10 25.70 4.33
C ASN A 29 -8.30 24.38 4.28
N LYS A 30 -7.84 23.92 5.45
CA LYS A 30 -7.10 22.67 5.62
C LYS A 30 -7.88 21.44 5.11
N VAL A 31 -9.20 21.41 5.26
CA VAL A 31 -10.07 20.33 4.77
C VAL A 31 -10.03 20.23 3.24
N GLU A 32 -10.00 21.37 2.53
CA GLU A 32 -9.87 21.35 1.07
C GLU A 32 -8.46 20.94 0.65
N PHE A 33 -7.43 21.46 1.31
CA PHE A 33 -6.04 21.19 0.94
C PHE A 33 -5.64 19.74 1.21
N PHE A 34 -5.95 19.20 2.41
CA PHE A 34 -5.53 17.86 2.83
C PHE A 34 -6.54 16.75 2.51
N LEU A 35 -7.82 17.07 2.30
CA LEU A 35 -8.90 16.08 2.14
C LEU A 35 -9.74 16.27 0.88
N ALA A 36 -9.38 17.20 -0.02
CA ALA A 36 -10.18 17.53 -1.20
C ALA A 36 -11.67 17.83 -0.87
N GLY A 37 -11.92 18.46 0.27
CA GLY A 37 -13.27 18.76 0.76
C GLY A 37 -14.08 17.51 1.13
N ARG A 38 -13.47 16.37 1.36
CA ARG A 38 -14.12 15.05 1.59
C ARG A 38 -15.06 14.66 0.44
N GLY A 39 -14.68 15.02 -0.77
CA GLY A 39 -15.47 14.81 -1.98
C GLY A 39 -14.96 13.71 -2.90
N VAL A 40 -14.03 12.85 -2.46
CA VAL A 40 -13.43 11.82 -3.31
C VAL A 40 -14.43 10.70 -3.56
N GLY A 41 -15.02 10.70 -4.76
CA GLY A 41 -16.05 9.76 -5.19
C GLY A 41 -15.50 8.39 -5.59
N ARG A 42 -16.40 7.47 -5.98
CA ARG A 42 -16.12 6.03 -6.16
C ARG A 42 -14.90 5.72 -7.04
N LEU A 43 -14.91 6.22 -8.27
CA LEU A 43 -13.85 5.94 -9.24
C LEU A 43 -12.54 6.59 -8.81
N LEU A 44 -12.61 7.86 -8.40
CA LEU A 44 -11.43 8.60 -7.95
C LEU A 44 -10.83 7.98 -6.68
N LEU A 45 -11.66 7.50 -5.74
CA LEU A 45 -11.16 6.85 -4.53
C LEU A 45 -10.45 5.54 -4.84
N PHE A 46 -11.03 4.71 -5.72
CA PHE A 46 -10.39 3.47 -6.15
C PHE A 46 -9.03 3.73 -6.80
N PHE A 47 -8.97 4.64 -7.76
CA PHE A 47 -7.73 4.94 -8.46
C PHE A 47 -6.69 5.62 -7.56
N THR A 48 -7.09 6.56 -6.70
CA THR A 48 -6.13 7.20 -5.79
C THR A 48 -5.63 6.23 -4.71
N MET A 49 -6.47 5.32 -4.19
CA MET A 49 -6.00 4.28 -3.27
C MET A 49 -5.08 3.28 -3.96
N ALA A 50 -5.40 2.85 -5.18
CA ALA A 50 -4.55 1.99 -5.97
C ALA A 50 -3.21 2.68 -6.31
N ALA A 51 -3.24 3.90 -6.85
CA ALA A 51 -2.05 4.67 -7.20
C ALA A 51 -1.14 4.93 -5.99
N THR A 52 -1.75 5.25 -4.84
CA THR A 52 -1.01 5.55 -3.60
C THR A 52 -0.37 4.30 -2.99
N ASN A 53 -0.98 3.13 -3.13
CA ASN A 53 -0.46 1.86 -2.60
C ASN A 53 0.48 1.16 -3.58
N PHE A 54 0.21 1.25 -4.89
CA PHE A 54 1.04 0.64 -5.92
C PHE A 54 2.20 1.58 -6.29
N SER A 55 3.33 1.36 -5.66
CA SER A 55 4.53 2.19 -5.69
C SER A 55 5.65 1.59 -6.55
N ALA A 56 6.84 2.11 -6.39
CA ALA A 56 8.08 1.50 -6.86
C ALA A 56 8.16 0.00 -6.54
N PHE A 57 7.71 -0.37 -5.35
CA PHE A 57 7.68 -1.75 -4.91
C PHE A 57 6.86 -2.64 -5.85
N THR A 58 5.70 -2.18 -6.32
CA THR A 58 4.80 -2.95 -7.17
C THR A 58 5.41 -3.31 -8.52
N ILE A 59 6.19 -2.43 -9.12
CA ILE A 59 6.77 -2.68 -10.45
C ILE A 59 8.20 -3.19 -10.34
N PHE A 60 9.06 -2.47 -9.66
CA PHE A 60 10.49 -2.82 -9.58
C PHE A 60 10.76 -3.87 -8.50
N GLY A 61 10.25 -3.66 -7.29
CA GLY A 61 10.43 -4.60 -6.18
C GLY A 61 9.81 -5.97 -6.46
N MET A 62 8.62 -6.00 -7.07
CA MET A 62 7.92 -7.26 -7.38
C MET A 62 8.53 -8.00 -8.57
N SER A 63 8.97 -7.30 -9.61
CA SER A 63 9.71 -7.94 -10.69
C SER A 63 11.07 -8.44 -10.20
N GLY A 64 11.75 -7.69 -9.33
CA GLY A 64 12.96 -8.14 -8.67
C GLY A 64 12.76 -9.35 -7.76
N ALA A 65 11.66 -9.39 -6.99
CA ALA A 65 11.28 -10.55 -6.20
C ALA A 65 10.95 -11.77 -7.08
N GLY A 66 10.21 -11.58 -8.17
CA GLY A 66 9.95 -12.62 -9.17
C GLY A 66 11.24 -13.20 -9.75
N TYR A 67 12.23 -12.35 -10.03
CA TYR A 67 13.55 -12.75 -10.50
C TYR A 67 14.32 -13.60 -9.46
N ARG A 68 14.29 -13.22 -8.19
CA ARG A 68 15.06 -13.88 -7.10
C ARG A 68 14.35 -15.08 -6.49
N ILE A 69 13.05 -14.92 -6.20
CA ILE A 69 12.25 -15.87 -5.40
C ILE A 69 11.36 -16.74 -6.29
N GLY A 70 10.95 -16.20 -7.44
CA GLY A 70 9.99 -16.85 -8.32
C GLY A 70 8.53 -16.59 -7.95
N TYR A 71 7.66 -17.48 -8.40
CA TYR A 71 6.22 -17.38 -8.19
C TYR A 71 5.79 -17.49 -6.72
N ALA A 72 6.62 -18.05 -5.84
CA ALA A 72 6.28 -18.22 -4.43
C ALA A 72 5.91 -16.91 -3.72
N PHE A 73 6.35 -15.76 -4.23
CA PHE A 73 5.99 -14.44 -3.71
C PHE A 73 4.65 -13.91 -4.25
N TYR A 74 4.14 -14.42 -5.36
CA TYR A 74 2.89 -13.97 -5.97
C TYR A 74 1.66 -14.08 -5.05
N PRO A 75 1.41 -15.20 -4.31
CA PRO A 75 0.27 -15.30 -3.42
C PRO A 75 0.23 -14.25 -2.32
N VAL A 76 1.39 -13.87 -1.79
CA VAL A 76 1.50 -12.82 -0.77
C VAL A 76 0.91 -11.50 -1.28
N MET A 77 1.25 -11.15 -2.50
CA MET A 77 0.85 -9.86 -3.06
C MET A 77 -0.50 -9.94 -3.79
N GLY A 78 -0.75 -10.96 -4.59
CA GLY A 78 -2.01 -11.10 -5.31
C GLY A 78 -3.19 -11.33 -4.37
N PHE A 79 -3.14 -12.42 -3.58
CA PHE A 79 -4.18 -12.75 -2.62
C PHE A 79 -4.05 -11.93 -1.34
N GLY A 80 -2.85 -11.83 -0.74
CA GLY A 80 -2.64 -11.21 0.57
C GLY A 80 -3.05 -9.75 0.59
N THR A 81 -2.63 -8.93 -0.38
CA THR A 81 -3.07 -7.52 -0.47
C THR A 81 -4.53 -7.41 -0.92
N GLY A 82 -5.05 -8.37 -1.69
CA GLY A 82 -6.49 -8.46 -1.95
C GLY A 82 -7.30 -8.72 -0.68
N PHE A 83 -6.83 -9.67 0.17
CA PHE A 83 -7.45 -9.98 1.46
C PHE A 83 -7.32 -8.83 2.47
N MET A 84 -6.23 -8.07 2.42
CA MET A 84 -6.03 -6.86 3.22
C MET A 84 -7.15 -5.83 3.02
N ALA A 85 -7.84 -5.79 1.87
CA ALA A 85 -8.98 -4.91 1.66
C ALA A 85 -10.13 -5.14 2.68
N LEU A 86 -10.16 -6.28 3.38
CA LEU A 86 -11.04 -6.48 4.54
C LEU A 86 -10.76 -5.46 5.65
N SER A 87 -9.50 -5.09 5.87
CA SER A 87 -9.13 -4.07 6.85
C SER A 87 -9.68 -2.68 6.49
N PHE A 88 -9.86 -2.38 5.19
CA PHE A 88 -10.52 -1.15 4.74
C PHE A 88 -12.01 -1.12 5.12
N LEU A 89 -12.68 -2.28 5.14
CA LEU A 89 -14.04 -2.36 5.67
C LEU A 89 -14.07 -2.20 7.18
N LEU A 90 -13.19 -2.91 7.88
CA LEU A 90 -13.14 -2.88 9.35
C LEU A 90 -12.75 -1.51 9.88
N ILE A 91 -11.68 -0.93 9.36
CA ILE A 91 -11.13 0.34 9.84
C ILE A 91 -11.70 1.52 9.04
N GLY A 92 -11.59 1.46 7.72
CA GLY A 92 -11.87 2.60 6.85
C GLY A 92 -13.32 3.07 6.90
N ARG A 93 -14.31 2.18 6.90
CA ARG A 93 -15.72 2.58 7.01
C ARG A 93 -16.01 3.29 8.32
N ARG A 94 -15.46 2.78 9.42
CA ARG A 94 -15.71 3.36 10.74
C ARG A 94 -15.03 4.72 10.88
N ILE A 95 -13.80 4.82 10.41
CA ILE A 95 -13.05 6.09 10.37
C ILE A 95 -13.76 7.10 9.46
N LEU A 96 -14.27 6.69 8.30
CA LEU A 96 -15.05 7.55 7.41
C LEU A 96 -16.27 8.15 8.12
N SER A 97 -17.07 7.32 8.81
CA SER A 97 -18.24 7.78 9.57
C SER A 97 -17.83 8.78 10.66
N LEU A 98 -16.91 8.37 11.53
CA LEU A 98 -16.43 9.21 12.63
C LEU A 98 -15.82 10.52 12.13
N SER A 99 -15.08 10.49 11.04
CA SER A 99 -14.43 11.69 10.50
C SER A 99 -15.42 12.74 10.00
N LYS A 100 -16.58 12.32 9.52
CA LYS A 100 -17.65 13.23 9.10
C LYS A 100 -18.34 13.88 10.30
N ASP A 101 -18.61 13.07 11.33
CA ASP A 101 -19.30 13.51 12.53
C ASP A 101 -18.41 14.37 13.44
N ARG A 102 -17.12 14.06 13.51
CA ARG A 102 -16.15 14.65 14.44
C ARG A 102 -15.15 15.62 13.80
N GLY A 103 -15.12 15.71 12.47
CA GLY A 103 -14.27 16.67 11.75
C GLY A 103 -12.79 16.30 11.65
N TYR A 104 -12.40 15.01 11.72
CA TYR A 104 -10.98 14.57 11.64
C TYR A 104 -10.30 15.05 10.35
N ILE A 105 -9.08 15.54 10.45
CA ILE A 105 -8.25 15.97 9.34
C ILE A 105 -7.07 15.00 9.15
N THR A 106 -6.49 14.53 10.25
CA THR A 106 -5.36 13.60 10.26
C THR A 106 -5.76 12.23 10.79
N PRO A 107 -5.02 11.17 10.45
CA PRO A 107 -5.22 9.83 11.02
C PRO A 107 -5.23 9.80 12.56
N SER A 108 -4.39 10.62 13.17
CA SER A 108 -4.21 10.71 14.62
C SER A 108 -5.33 11.46 15.36
N ASP A 109 -6.21 12.19 14.65
CA ASP A 109 -7.37 12.84 15.28
C ASP A 109 -8.29 11.81 15.93
N PHE A 110 -8.45 10.63 15.31
CA PHE A 110 -9.17 9.51 15.92
C PHE A 110 -8.56 9.08 17.26
N ILE A 111 -7.25 9.05 17.36
CA ILE A 111 -6.50 8.66 18.58
C ILE A 111 -6.76 9.68 19.70
N ALA A 112 -6.70 10.97 19.37
CA ALA A 112 -6.99 12.03 20.33
C ALA A 112 -8.43 11.96 20.85
N ASP A 113 -9.40 11.79 19.96
CA ASP A 113 -10.82 11.73 20.29
C ASP A 113 -11.16 10.46 21.08
N ARG A 114 -10.64 9.28 20.68
CA ARG A 114 -10.93 8.01 21.33
C ARG A 114 -10.31 7.89 22.73
N TYR A 115 -9.08 8.35 22.89
CA TYR A 115 -8.28 8.15 24.09
C TYR A 115 -8.15 9.41 24.97
N GLY A 116 -8.72 10.55 24.57
CA GLY A 116 -8.70 11.79 25.32
C GLY A 116 -7.29 12.33 25.62
N ALA A 117 -6.30 11.99 24.79
CA ALA A 117 -4.89 12.26 25.09
C ALA A 117 -4.14 12.88 23.91
N SER A 118 -3.90 14.19 23.97
CA SER A 118 -3.16 14.92 22.92
C SER A 118 -1.71 14.46 22.76
N TRP A 119 -1.07 14.03 23.85
CA TRP A 119 0.28 13.48 23.77
C TRP A 119 0.33 12.15 23.03
N LEU A 120 -0.68 11.29 23.20
CA LEU A 120 -0.81 10.02 22.48
C LEU A 120 -1.03 10.24 20.97
N LYS A 121 -1.83 11.27 20.61
CA LYS A 121 -1.95 11.74 19.24
C LYS A 121 -0.58 12.04 18.62
N LYS A 122 0.26 12.80 19.35
CA LYS A 122 1.61 13.14 18.89
C LYS A 122 2.53 11.92 18.77
N LEU A 123 2.46 10.98 19.73
CA LEU A 123 3.21 9.73 19.65
C LEU A 123 2.81 8.92 18.41
N PHE A 124 1.53 8.75 18.17
CA PHE A 124 0.98 8.05 17.00
C PHE A 124 1.43 8.70 15.69
N SER A 125 1.32 10.04 15.59
CA SER A 125 1.78 10.80 14.43
C SER A 125 3.29 10.70 14.23
N LEU A 126 4.08 10.71 15.31
CA LEU A 126 5.53 10.55 15.24
C LEU A 126 5.93 9.22 14.62
N VAL A 127 5.31 8.12 15.05
CA VAL A 127 5.53 6.79 14.47
C VAL A 127 5.19 6.79 12.98
N MET A 128 4.02 7.32 12.60
CA MET A 128 3.65 7.43 11.18
C MET A 128 4.68 8.23 10.37
N ILE A 129 5.19 9.35 10.88
CA ILE A 129 6.17 10.18 10.19
C ILE A 129 7.50 9.44 10.05
N VAL A 130 8.03 8.92 11.16
CA VAL A 130 9.35 8.27 11.18
C VAL A 130 9.41 7.07 10.23
N PHE A 131 8.38 6.22 10.26
CA PHE A 131 8.37 5.00 9.45
C PHE A 131 7.91 5.22 8.00
N THR A 132 7.32 6.36 7.66
CA THR A 132 6.99 6.68 6.25
C THR A 132 8.13 7.41 5.54
N LEU A 133 9.03 8.08 6.23
CA LEU A 133 10.19 8.75 5.61
C LEU A 133 11.06 7.82 4.75
N PRO A 134 11.47 6.61 5.22
CA PRO A 134 12.18 5.65 4.40
C PRO A 134 11.38 5.23 3.15
N TYR A 135 10.06 5.18 3.24
CA TYR A 135 9.20 4.84 2.10
C TYR A 135 9.16 5.94 1.03
N ILE A 136 9.26 7.23 1.41
CA ILE A 136 9.49 8.34 0.46
C ILE A 136 10.82 8.14 -0.27
N ALA A 137 11.87 7.78 0.45
CA ALA A 137 13.20 7.57 -0.13
C ALA A 137 13.22 6.47 -1.21
N ILE A 138 12.43 5.41 -1.05
CA ILE A 138 12.32 4.33 -2.05
C ILE A 138 11.83 4.87 -3.39
N GLN A 139 10.89 5.82 -3.40
CA GLN A 139 10.39 6.41 -4.63
C GLN A 139 11.50 7.19 -5.34
N ALA A 140 12.30 7.94 -4.59
CA ALA A 140 13.47 8.64 -5.12
C ALA A 140 14.54 7.66 -5.65
N ILE A 141 14.82 6.58 -4.90
CA ILE A 141 15.78 5.52 -5.31
C ILE A 141 15.36 4.90 -6.64
N ALA A 142 14.12 4.45 -6.72
CA ALA A 142 13.61 3.81 -7.93
C ALA A 142 13.55 4.77 -9.13
N SER A 143 13.22 6.04 -8.89
CA SER A 143 13.27 7.10 -9.92
C SER A 143 14.69 7.29 -10.46
N GLY A 144 15.68 7.39 -9.57
CA GLY A 144 17.09 7.52 -9.95
C GLY A 144 17.60 6.33 -10.76
N LYS A 145 17.32 5.09 -10.30
CA LYS A 145 17.66 3.86 -11.02
C LYS A 145 16.98 3.80 -12.40
N SER A 146 15.70 4.16 -12.48
CA SER A 146 14.93 4.13 -13.72
C SER A 146 15.46 5.14 -14.75
N LEU A 147 15.71 6.37 -14.34
CA LEU A 147 16.23 7.41 -15.24
C LEU A 147 17.68 7.13 -15.65
N ASN A 148 18.50 6.58 -14.77
CA ASN A 148 19.84 6.14 -15.13
C ASN A 148 19.78 5.04 -16.20
N ALA A 149 18.98 4.01 -16.01
CA ALA A 149 18.79 2.94 -16.97
C ALA A 149 18.22 3.43 -18.31
N LEU A 150 17.29 4.39 -18.31
CA LEU A 150 16.62 4.89 -19.51
C LEU A 150 17.46 5.87 -20.32
N VAL A 151 18.00 6.87 -19.65
CA VAL A 151 18.57 8.06 -20.31
C VAL A 151 20.07 8.18 -20.07
N GLY A 152 20.61 7.39 -19.15
CA GLY A 152 22.04 7.41 -18.78
C GLY A 152 22.43 8.58 -17.89
N ILE A 153 21.47 9.32 -17.32
CA ILE A 153 21.80 10.38 -16.36
C ILE A 153 22.26 9.78 -15.02
N PRO A 154 23.14 10.45 -14.28
CA PRO A 154 23.61 9.96 -12.99
C PRO A 154 22.43 9.70 -12.03
N TYR A 155 22.53 8.61 -11.26
CA TYR A 155 21.51 8.17 -10.32
C TYR A 155 20.95 9.29 -9.43
N LEU A 156 21.84 10.05 -8.77
CA LEU A 156 21.44 11.14 -7.87
C LEU A 156 20.73 12.29 -8.61
N SER A 157 21.14 12.58 -9.85
CA SER A 157 20.48 13.61 -10.67
C SER A 157 19.06 13.19 -11.04
N GLY A 158 18.86 11.92 -11.39
CA GLY A 158 17.53 11.36 -11.67
C GLY A 158 16.62 11.34 -10.44
N ALA A 159 17.14 10.91 -9.30
CA ALA A 159 16.43 10.91 -8.02
C ALA A 159 16.02 12.33 -7.61
N LEU A 160 16.95 13.30 -7.71
CA LEU A 160 16.70 14.70 -7.39
C LEU A 160 15.65 15.33 -8.35
N LEU A 161 15.76 15.08 -9.65
CA LEU A 161 14.84 15.62 -10.65
C LEU A 161 13.39 15.23 -10.34
N ILE A 162 13.12 13.94 -10.11
CA ILE A 162 11.75 13.47 -9.85
C ILE A 162 11.29 13.94 -8.47
N THR A 163 12.13 13.87 -7.44
CA THR A 163 11.77 14.36 -6.10
C THR A 163 11.42 15.84 -6.13
N ALA A 164 12.24 16.67 -6.76
CA ALA A 164 11.99 18.12 -6.89
C ALA A 164 10.71 18.40 -7.70
N PHE A 165 10.46 17.63 -8.76
CA PHE A 165 9.24 17.75 -9.55
C PHE A 165 7.99 17.40 -8.74
N VAL A 166 8.02 16.29 -7.98
CA VAL A 166 6.90 15.89 -7.11
C VAL A 166 6.65 16.96 -6.05
N VAL A 167 7.69 17.43 -5.36
CA VAL A 167 7.60 18.53 -4.39
C VAL A 167 6.95 19.77 -5.01
N LEU A 168 7.34 20.13 -6.25
CA LEU A 168 6.79 21.29 -6.95
C LEU A 168 5.27 21.18 -7.13
N TYR A 169 4.76 20.08 -7.74
CA TYR A 169 3.33 20.04 -8.03
C TYR A 169 2.47 19.77 -6.78
N VAL A 170 2.98 19.06 -5.78
CA VAL A 170 2.29 18.86 -4.50
C VAL A 170 2.11 20.19 -3.77
N THR A 171 3.13 21.05 -3.75
CA THR A 171 3.03 22.40 -3.16
C THR A 171 2.03 23.31 -3.86
N LEU A 172 1.72 23.02 -5.12
CA LEU A 172 0.78 23.82 -5.92
C LEU A 172 -0.67 23.38 -5.77
N GLY A 173 -0.95 22.07 -5.58
CA GLY A 173 -2.27 21.50 -5.82
C GLY A 173 -3.04 20.93 -4.64
N GLY A 174 -2.38 20.42 -3.59
CA GLY A 174 -3.04 19.68 -2.50
C GLY A 174 -3.71 18.38 -2.97
N LEU A 175 -4.53 17.74 -2.11
CA LEU A 175 -5.11 16.43 -2.36
C LEU A 175 -6.01 16.39 -3.61
N ARG A 176 -6.76 17.44 -3.90
CA ARG A 176 -7.63 17.46 -5.09
C ARG A 176 -6.85 17.30 -6.38
N SER A 177 -5.70 17.95 -6.48
CA SER A 177 -4.79 17.81 -7.62
C SER A 177 -4.23 16.39 -7.70
N ILE A 178 -3.75 15.87 -6.56
CA ILE A 178 -3.19 14.52 -6.45
C ILE A 178 -4.20 13.46 -6.93
N VAL A 179 -5.44 13.52 -6.48
CA VAL A 179 -6.48 12.53 -6.86
C VAL A 179 -6.71 12.47 -8.39
N TRP A 180 -6.60 13.59 -9.09
CA TRP A 180 -6.73 13.61 -10.56
C TRP A 180 -5.45 13.16 -11.27
N THR A 181 -4.27 13.51 -10.75
CA THR A 181 -3.02 12.93 -11.27
C THR A 181 -2.97 11.42 -11.01
N ASP A 182 -3.40 10.95 -9.84
CA ASP A 182 -3.49 9.54 -9.48
C ASP A 182 -4.37 8.73 -10.43
N LEU A 183 -5.51 9.28 -10.86
CA LEU A 183 -6.38 8.62 -11.85
C LEU A 183 -5.62 8.29 -13.13
N ILE A 184 -4.86 9.24 -13.66
CA ILE A 184 -4.09 9.05 -14.89
C ILE A 184 -2.89 8.16 -14.63
N GLN A 185 -2.17 8.38 -13.55
CA GLN A 185 -0.98 7.62 -13.20
C GLN A 185 -1.28 6.14 -12.94
N ALA A 186 -2.36 5.82 -12.20
CA ALA A 186 -2.78 4.43 -12.02
C ALA A 186 -3.26 3.79 -13.33
N SER A 187 -3.98 4.55 -14.17
CA SER A 187 -4.40 4.05 -15.49
C SER A 187 -3.19 3.75 -16.38
N MET A 188 -2.20 4.65 -16.42
CA MET A 188 -0.94 4.43 -17.14
C MET A 188 -0.19 3.22 -16.59
N MET A 189 -0.07 3.09 -15.28
CA MET A 189 0.59 1.96 -14.63
C MET A 189 -0.04 0.63 -15.07
N ILE A 190 -1.36 0.51 -15.01
CA ILE A 190 -2.08 -0.71 -15.39
C ILE A 190 -1.89 -1.03 -16.88
N VAL A 191 -2.18 -0.06 -17.74
CA VAL A 191 -2.13 -0.24 -19.20
C VAL A 191 -0.72 -0.51 -19.69
N PHE A 192 0.28 0.23 -19.18
CA PHE A 192 1.66 0.10 -19.62
C PHE A 192 2.34 -1.15 -19.08
N THR A 193 2.01 -1.59 -17.85
CA THR A 193 2.49 -2.88 -17.33
C THR A 193 1.92 -4.04 -18.14
N LEU A 194 0.63 -3.99 -18.51
CA LEU A 194 0.02 -4.98 -19.38
C LEU A 194 0.67 -4.99 -20.78
N ALA A 195 0.88 -3.82 -21.37
CA ALA A 195 1.55 -3.70 -22.66
C ALA A 195 2.99 -4.23 -22.61
N ALA A 196 3.73 -3.92 -21.55
CA ALA A 196 5.06 -4.43 -21.29
C ALA A 196 5.07 -5.97 -21.24
N PHE A 197 4.15 -6.54 -20.45
CA PHE A 197 3.96 -7.99 -20.34
C PHE A 197 3.71 -8.63 -21.72
N ILE A 198 2.76 -8.11 -22.48
CA ILE A 198 2.41 -8.64 -23.81
C ILE A 198 3.62 -8.57 -24.77
N ILE A 199 4.34 -7.45 -24.80
CA ILE A 199 5.49 -7.26 -25.69
C ILE A 199 6.61 -8.22 -25.31
N ILE A 200 6.97 -8.27 -24.02
CA ILE A 200 8.07 -9.11 -23.52
C ILE A 200 7.78 -10.59 -23.83
N PHE A 201 6.60 -11.10 -23.47
CA PHE A 201 6.27 -12.51 -23.69
C PHE A 201 6.13 -12.87 -25.17
N ARG A 202 5.52 -12.01 -26.00
CA ARG A 202 5.48 -12.26 -27.47
C ARG A 202 6.87 -12.35 -28.09
N ARG A 203 7.80 -11.50 -27.67
CA ARG A 203 9.18 -11.48 -28.17
C ARG A 203 10.06 -12.58 -27.60
N SER A 204 9.65 -13.19 -26.49
CA SER A 204 10.34 -14.35 -25.87
C SER A 204 9.78 -15.71 -26.37
N GLY A 205 9.10 -15.75 -27.50
CA GLY A 205 8.57 -17.00 -28.07
C GLY A 205 7.16 -17.37 -27.60
N GLY A 206 6.46 -16.50 -26.86
CA GLY A 206 5.12 -16.72 -26.34
C GLY A 206 5.11 -17.11 -24.86
N PHE A 207 3.93 -16.98 -24.24
CA PHE A 207 3.79 -17.13 -22.78
C PHE A 207 4.15 -18.54 -22.29
N VAL A 208 3.60 -19.58 -22.90
CA VAL A 208 3.79 -20.97 -22.46
C VAL A 208 5.26 -21.38 -22.67
N ARG A 209 5.77 -21.21 -23.89
CA ARG A 209 7.14 -21.60 -24.24
C ARG A 209 8.18 -20.87 -23.37
N ALA A 210 8.01 -19.57 -23.16
CA ALA A 210 8.93 -18.80 -22.33
C ALA A 210 8.98 -19.33 -20.88
N HIS A 211 7.84 -19.75 -20.33
CA HIS A 211 7.80 -20.34 -18.99
C HIS A 211 8.41 -21.75 -18.94
N GLU A 212 8.19 -22.57 -19.97
CA GLU A 212 8.81 -23.90 -20.08
C GLU A 212 10.34 -23.80 -20.17
N GLU A 213 10.86 -22.84 -20.93
CA GLU A 213 12.30 -22.56 -21.03
C GLU A 213 12.88 -22.09 -19.68
N VAL A 214 12.16 -21.22 -18.95
CA VAL A 214 12.58 -20.81 -17.58
C VAL A 214 12.51 -22.00 -16.64
N TYR A 215 11.45 -22.80 -16.68
CA TYR A 215 11.26 -23.96 -15.79
C TYR A 215 12.37 -25.00 -15.99
N SER A 216 12.76 -25.28 -17.23
CA SER A 216 13.84 -26.22 -17.52
C SER A 216 15.19 -25.79 -16.96
N SER A 217 15.44 -24.47 -16.88
CA SER A 217 16.72 -23.90 -16.40
C SER A 217 16.70 -23.57 -14.91
N PHE A 218 15.55 -23.16 -14.38
CA PHE A 218 15.36 -22.66 -13.01
C PHE A 218 14.06 -23.19 -12.37
N PRO A 219 13.88 -24.51 -12.18
CA PRO A 219 12.62 -25.09 -11.69
C PRO A 219 12.23 -24.59 -10.30
N ALA A 220 13.20 -24.22 -9.46
CA ALA A 220 12.96 -23.70 -8.12
C ALA A 220 12.14 -22.38 -8.10
N LEU A 221 12.16 -21.56 -9.17
CA LEU A 221 11.33 -20.38 -9.29
C LEU A 221 9.82 -20.68 -9.39
N PHE A 222 9.46 -21.93 -9.68
CA PHE A 222 8.08 -22.42 -9.82
C PHE A 222 7.62 -23.22 -8.59
N SER A 223 8.53 -23.45 -7.64
CA SER A 223 8.27 -24.25 -6.45
C SER A 223 7.61 -23.44 -5.34
N ARG A 224 7.00 -24.17 -4.39
CA ARG A 224 6.72 -23.71 -3.04
C ARG A 224 7.66 -24.45 -2.11
N PRO A 225 8.63 -23.82 -1.49
CA PRO A 225 8.74 -22.46 -0.94
C PRO A 225 9.56 -21.43 -1.77
N GLY A 226 9.72 -21.62 -3.08
CA GLY A 226 10.45 -20.70 -3.95
C GLY A 226 11.97 -20.98 -3.99
N GLN A 227 12.68 -20.15 -4.73
CA GLN A 227 14.13 -20.26 -4.90
C GLN A 227 14.81 -20.26 -3.51
N ASP A 228 15.71 -21.22 -3.30
CA ASP A 228 16.51 -21.38 -2.08
C ASP A 228 15.69 -21.47 -0.76
N GLY A 229 14.43 -21.86 -0.84
CA GLY A 229 13.56 -21.93 0.34
C GLY A 229 13.26 -20.57 0.98
N SER A 230 13.43 -19.48 0.26
CA SER A 230 13.30 -18.10 0.77
C SER A 230 11.90 -17.74 1.29
N MET A 231 10.88 -18.51 0.88
CA MET A 231 9.48 -18.31 1.28
C MET A 231 8.98 -19.47 2.13
N LEU A 232 9.70 -19.79 3.22
CA LEU A 232 9.20 -20.72 4.24
C LEU A 232 7.82 -20.27 4.77
N PHE A 233 7.01 -21.22 5.23
CA PHE A 233 5.64 -20.93 5.68
C PHE A 233 5.55 -19.75 6.67
N GLY A 234 6.44 -19.68 7.66
CA GLY A 234 6.45 -18.60 8.64
C GLY A 234 6.79 -17.23 8.04
N ILE A 235 7.64 -17.20 7.02
CA ILE A 235 7.96 -15.96 6.27
C ILE A 235 6.74 -15.55 5.43
N TRP A 236 6.18 -16.49 4.67
CA TRP A 236 5.02 -16.24 3.83
C TRP A 236 3.79 -15.77 4.64
N PHE A 237 3.48 -16.48 5.72
CA PHE A 237 2.40 -16.11 6.65
C PHE A 237 2.65 -14.76 7.31
N GLY A 238 3.90 -14.48 7.67
CA GLY A 238 4.30 -13.18 8.20
C GLY A 238 4.02 -12.02 7.24
N TYR A 239 4.24 -12.21 5.94
CA TYR A 239 3.89 -11.20 4.94
C TYR A 239 2.37 -10.95 4.85
N LEU A 240 1.51 -11.98 4.99
CA LEU A 240 0.07 -11.78 5.04
C LEU A 240 -0.33 -10.89 6.23
N PHE A 241 0.26 -11.15 7.40
CA PHE A 241 0.06 -10.32 8.59
C PHE A 241 0.58 -8.90 8.37
N LEU A 242 1.77 -8.77 7.79
CA LEU A 242 2.38 -7.48 7.51
C LEU A 242 1.44 -6.59 6.69
N TRP A 243 0.98 -7.08 5.54
CA TRP A 243 0.09 -6.31 4.67
C TRP A 243 -1.26 -6.01 5.33
N PHE A 244 -1.85 -6.99 5.99
CA PHE A 244 -3.16 -6.81 6.62
C PHE A 244 -3.17 -5.73 7.70
N PHE A 245 -2.12 -5.63 8.50
CA PHE A 245 -2.04 -4.69 9.62
C PHE A 245 -1.29 -3.39 9.29
N ALA A 246 -0.28 -3.43 8.43
CA ALA A 246 0.50 -2.24 8.09
C ALA A 246 -0.21 -1.32 7.08
N ASP A 247 -0.78 -1.88 5.99
CA ASP A 247 -1.34 -1.07 4.91
C ASP A 247 -2.44 -0.09 5.37
N PRO A 248 -3.44 -0.50 6.19
CA PRO A 248 -4.43 0.45 6.69
C PRO A 248 -3.86 1.49 7.64
N MET A 249 -2.64 1.27 8.16
CA MET A 249 -1.90 2.22 9.00
C MET A 249 -0.98 3.14 8.19
N PHE A 250 -0.81 2.92 6.89
CA PHE A 250 -0.10 3.90 6.05
C PHE A 250 -0.82 5.24 6.12
N PRO A 251 -0.13 6.33 6.53
CA PRO A 251 -0.79 7.62 6.73
C PRO A 251 -1.56 8.07 5.48
N GLN A 252 -0.98 7.86 4.29
CA GLN A 252 -1.58 8.22 3.02
C GLN A 252 -2.84 7.40 2.69
N LEU A 253 -2.90 6.11 3.04
CA LEU A 253 -4.11 5.28 2.86
C LEU A 253 -5.17 5.62 3.90
N PHE A 254 -4.78 5.78 5.17
CA PHE A 254 -5.68 6.18 6.23
C PHE A 254 -6.35 7.53 5.93
N GLN A 255 -5.60 8.49 5.39
CA GLN A 255 -6.14 9.79 4.99
C GLN A 255 -7.19 9.66 3.86
N ARG A 256 -7.09 8.64 2.97
CA ARG A 256 -8.10 8.37 1.94
C ARG A 256 -9.43 7.91 2.55
N PHE A 257 -9.41 7.19 3.68
CA PHE A 257 -10.66 6.87 4.40
C PHE A 257 -11.38 8.14 4.86
N ILE A 258 -10.63 9.12 5.38
CA ILE A 258 -11.15 10.41 5.84
C ILE A 258 -11.63 11.28 4.66
N ALA A 259 -10.96 11.23 3.52
CA ALA A 259 -11.25 12.02 2.32
C ALA A 259 -12.39 11.44 1.46
N ALA A 260 -12.79 10.19 1.69
CA ALA A 260 -13.83 9.52 0.91
C ALA A 260 -15.17 10.21 1.02
N LYS A 261 -15.89 10.32 -0.11
CA LYS A 261 -17.20 10.97 -0.18
C LYS A 261 -18.26 10.22 0.64
N ASP A 262 -18.29 8.92 0.55
CA ASP A 262 -19.29 8.07 1.18
C ASP A 262 -18.82 6.60 1.30
N GLU A 263 -19.58 5.79 2.05
CA GLU A 263 -19.33 4.36 2.20
C GLU A 263 -19.38 3.61 0.86
N LYS A 264 -20.21 4.05 -0.09
CA LYS A 264 -20.31 3.42 -1.40
C LYS A 264 -19.00 3.56 -2.18
N SER A 265 -18.30 4.67 -2.00
CA SER A 265 -16.98 4.91 -2.61
C SER A 265 -15.94 3.93 -2.05
N LEU A 266 -15.89 3.77 -0.74
CA LEU A 266 -14.98 2.82 -0.09
C LEU A 266 -15.33 1.36 -0.43
N ASN A 267 -16.63 1.02 -0.43
CA ASN A 267 -17.09 -0.32 -0.78
C ASN A 267 -16.71 -0.72 -2.21
N THR A 268 -16.81 0.22 -3.16
CA THR A 268 -16.37 -0.02 -4.55
C THR A 268 -14.89 -0.34 -4.60
N THR A 269 -14.07 0.43 -3.86
CA THR A 269 -12.63 0.18 -3.75
C THR A 269 -12.35 -1.22 -3.21
N VAL A 270 -12.98 -1.62 -2.11
CA VAL A 270 -12.78 -2.94 -1.50
C VAL A 270 -13.13 -4.09 -2.45
N VAL A 271 -14.21 -3.96 -3.20
CA VAL A 271 -14.63 -4.99 -4.16
C VAL A 271 -13.65 -5.11 -5.33
N LEU A 272 -13.13 -4.00 -5.84
CA LEU A 272 -12.22 -4.01 -6.99
C LEU A 272 -10.76 -4.33 -6.60
N TYR A 273 -10.41 -4.15 -5.33
CA TYR A 273 -9.03 -4.27 -4.88
C TYR A 273 -8.41 -5.66 -5.11
N PRO A 274 -9.07 -6.79 -4.77
CA PRO A 274 -8.51 -8.11 -5.05
C PRO A 274 -8.27 -8.36 -6.55
N LEU A 275 -9.12 -7.81 -7.42
CA LEU A 275 -8.97 -7.99 -8.87
C LEU A 275 -7.71 -7.27 -9.38
N ILE A 276 -7.52 -6.02 -8.98
CA ILE A 276 -6.36 -5.25 -9.45
C ILE A 276 -5.04 -5.77 -8.85
N THR A 277 -5.03 -6.19 -7.58
CA THR A 277 -3.84 -6.77 -6.96
C THR A 277 -3.47 -8.11 -7.60
N THR A 278 -4.44 -9.02 -7.76
CA THR A 278 -4.23 -10.29 -8.45
C THR A 278 -3.67 -10.08 -9.84
N PHE A 279 -4.27 -9.18 -10.63
CA PHE A 279 -3.86 -8.92 -12.00
C PHE A 279 -2.47 -8.27 -12.07
N LEU A 280 -2.24 -7.16 -11.37
CA LEU A 280 -1.01 -6.39 -11.51
C LEU A 280 0.21 -7.15 -10.99
N PHE A 281 0.09 -7.81 -9.83
CA PHE A 281 1.19 -8.60 -9.28
C PHE A 281 1.47 -9.86 -10.08
N PHE A 282 0.46 -10.44 -10.74
CA PHE A 282 0.67 -11.52 -11.70
C PHE A 282 1.58 -11.06 -12.86
N LEU A 283 1.31 -9.90 -13.44
CA LEU A 283 2.11 -9.37 -14.54
C LEU A 283 3.56 -9.10 -14.11
N THR A 284 3.74 -8.43 -12.99
CA THR A 284 5.08 -7.99 -12.55
C THR A 284 5.96 -9.16 -12.08
N VAL A 285 5.40 -10.11 -11.35
CA VAL A 285 6.13 -11.33 -10.94
C VAL A 285 6.51 -12.18 -12.16
N SER A 286 5.58 -12.38 -13.11
CA SER A 286 5.87 -13.15 -14.33
C SER A 286 6.97 -12.52 -15.18
N ILE A 287 6.98 -11.19 -15.30
CA ILE A 287 8.08 -10.46 -15.97
C ILE A 287 9.41 -10.71 -15.23
N GLY A 288 9.40 -10.69 -13.91
CA GLY A 288 10.58 -10.97 -13.10
C GLY A 288 11.13 -12.39 -13.29
N VAL A 289 10.24 -13.39 -13.26
CA VAL A 289 10.60 -14.82 -13.47
C VAL A 289 11.22 -15.02 -14.85
N LEU A 290 10.61 -14.48 -15.91
CA LEU A 290 11.18 -14.53 -17.25
C LEU A 290 12.56 -13.86 -17.33
N GLY A 291 12.74 -12.79 -16.56
CA GLY A 291 14.01 -12.06 -16.50
C GLY A 291 15.19 -12.91 -16.05
N ARG A 292 14.97 -13.94 -15.23
CA ARG A 292 16.02 -14.85 -14.77
C ARG A 292 16.66 -15.65 -15.91
N HIS A 293 15.87 -16.03 -16.89
CA HIS A 293 16.37 -16.71 -18.08
C HIS A 293 17.15 -15.74 -19.00
N THR A 294 16.62 -14.54 -19.20
CA THR A 294 17.22 -13.55 -20.12
C THR A 294 18.51 -12.93 -19.56
N PHE A 295 18.58 -12.72 -18.26
CA PHE A 295 19.70 -12.10 -17.54
C PHE A 295 20.04 -12.93 -16.28
N PRO A 296 20.71 -14.09 -16.40
CA PRO A 296 20.82 -15.08 -15.31
C PRO A 296 21.68 -14.63 -14.11
N ASN A 297 22.55 -13.63 -14.28
CA ASN A 297 23.62 -13.30 -13.34
C ASN A 297 23.49 -11.90 -12.71
N LEU A 298 22.27 -11.33 -12.60
CA LEU A 298 22.11 -10.07 -11.91
C LEU A 298 22.28 -10.25 -10.40
N SER A 299 23.01 -9.33 -9.78
CA SER A 299 23.07 -9.22 -8.32
C SER A 299 21.69 -8.86 -7.72
N PRO A 300 21.46 -9.10 -6.42
CA PRO A 300 20.20 -8.70 -5.78
C PRO A 300 19.84 -7.22 -5.99
N ALA A 301 20.83 -6.33 -5.94
CA ALA A 301 20.62 -4.89 -6.15
C ALA A 301 20.25 -4.54 -7.60
N GLU A 302 20.78 -5.27 -8.58
CA GLU A 302 20.50 -5.07 -10.00
C GLU A 302 19.17 -5.70 -10.41
N SER A 303 18.74 -6.76 -9.74
CA SER A 303 17.52 -7.50 -10.09
C SER A 303 16.26 -6.64 -9.97
N ASP A 304 16.23 -5.59 -9.13
CA ASP A 304 15.12 -4.63 -9.09
C ASP A 304 15.01 -3.81 -10.39
N ALA A 305 16.06 -3.80 -11.26
CA ALA A 305 16.00 -3.17 -12.57
C ALA A 305 15.57 -4.13 -13.70
N ILE A 306 15.16 -5.37 -13.39
CA ILE A 306 14.84 -6.38 -14.42
C ILE A 306 13.70 -5.94 -15.35
N PHE A 307 12.69 -5.22 -14.84
CA PHE A 307 11.58 -4.71 -15.64
C PHE A 307 12.05 -3.75 -16.77
N PRO A 308 12.80 -2.67 -16.49
CA PRO A 308 13.34 -1.82 -17.54
C PRO A 308 14.36 -2.52 -18.43
N LEU A 309 15.17 -3.45 -17.91
CA LEU A 309 16.15 -4.20 -18.72
C LEU A 309 15.47 -5.07 -19.78
N LEU A 310 14.40 -5.78 -19.42
CA LEU A 310 13.63 -6.59 -20.37
C LEU A 310 12.92 -5.71 -21.42
N LEU A 311 12.37 -4.57 -21.02
CA LEU A 311 11.79 -3.64 -21.98
C LEU A 311 12.82 -3.07 -22.96
N GLN A 312 14.01 -2.74 -22.51
CA GLN A 312 15.10 -2.32 -23.40
C GLN A 312 15.55 -3.43 -24.36
N ARG A 313 15.52 -4.68 -23.91
CA ARG A 313 15.89 -5.85 -24.73
C ARG A 313 14.85 -6.16 -25.79
N TYR A 314 13.55 -6.10 -25.46
CA TYR A 314 12.48 -6.62 -26.30
C TYR A 314 11.64 -5.55 -27.00
N ALA A 315 11.71 -4.29 -26.58
CA ALA A 315 10.96 -3.18 -27.18
C ALA A 315 11.91 -2.16 -27.82
N GLY A 316 11.44 -1.49 -28.88
CA GLY A 316 12.17 -0.38 -29.48
C GLY A 316 12.28 0.80 -28.52
N VAL A 317 13.22 1.72 -28.78
CA VAL A 317 13.57 2.85 -27.93
C VAL A 317 12.35 3.68 -27.51
N PHE A 318 11.45 4.00 -28.44
CA PHE A 318 10.25 4.78 -28.16
C PHE A 318 9.31 4.04 -27.21
N VAL A 319 8.98 2.79 -27.52
CA VAL A 319 8.03 1.98 -26.75
C VAL A 319 8.58 1.68 -25.35
N SER A 320 9.84 1.27 -25.24
CA SER A 320 10.45 0.98 -23.94
C SER A 320 10.45 2.24 -23.04
N THR A 321 10.78 3.40 -23.60
CA THR A 321 10.77 4.65 -22.84
C THR A 321 9.37 5.02 -22.40
N LEU A 322 8.37 4.91 -23.27
CA LEU A 322 6.98 5.21 -22.94
C LEU A 322 6.47 4.31 -21.81
N LEU A 323 6.71 2.99 -21.90
CA LEU A 323 6.24 2.03 -20.90
C LEU A 323 6.94 2.19 -19.54
N ILE A 324 8.24 2.50 -19.54
CA ILE A 324 8.96 2.77 -18.29
C ILE A 324 8.53 4.13 -17.69
N THR A 325 8.10 5.09 -18.49
CA THR A 325 7.50 6.33 -17.99
C THR A 325 6.22 6.05 -17.19
N GLY A 326 5.45 5.01 -17.53
CA GLY A 326 4.32 4.54 -16.71
C GLY A 326 4.76 4.02 -15.33
N SER A 327 5.96 3.43 -15.23
CA SER A 327 6.52 3.05 -13.94
C SER A 327 6.90 4.29 -13.11
N LEU A 328 7.43 5.36 -13.73
CA LEU A 328 7.65 6.63 -13.04
C LEU A 328 6.35 7.23 -12.50
N ALA A 329 5.24 7.04 -13.21
CA ALA A 329 3.92 7.47 -12.74
C ALA A 329 3.54 6.83 -11.39
N ALA A 330 3.78 5.52 -11.21
CA ALA A 330 3.53 4.80 -9.96
C ALA A 330 4.39 5.32 -8.79
N LEU A 331 5.64 5.69 -9.06
CA LEU A 331 6.54 6.25 -8.04
C LEU A 331 6.04 7.61 -7.56
N MET A 332 5.66 8.46 -8.50
CA MET A 332 5.26 9.84 -8.23
C MET A 332 3.95 9.91 -7.46
N SER A 333 2.95 9.08 -7.79
CA SER A 333 1.65 9.03 -7.10
C SER A 333 1.75 8.56 -5.64
N THR A 334 2.71 7.71 -5.32
CA THR A 334 2.95 7.33 -3.94
C THR A 334 3.68 8.42 -3.17
N MET A 335 4.74 9.00 -3.76
CA MET A 335 5.53 10.05 -3.13
C MET A 335 4.71 11.29 -2.82
N ASP A 336 3.87 11.75 -3.74
CA ASP A 336 3.04 12.95 -3.56
C ASP A 336 2.05 12.80 -2.42
N SER A 337 1.42 11.64 -2.35
CA SER A 337 0.47 11.27 -1.30
C SER A 337 1.14 11.18 0.08
N GLN A 338 2.34 10.61 0.15
CA GLN A 338 3.13 10.55 1.37
C GLN A 338 3.54 11.95 1.84
N LEU A 339 4.10 12.77 0.94
CA LEU A 339 4.51 14.14 1.25
C LEU A 339 3.35 14.99 1.78
N LEU A 340 2.18 14.92 1.13
CA LEU A 340 1.02 15.70 1.56
C LEU A 340 0.50 15.23 2.91
N THR A 341 0.42 13.91 3.13
CA THR A 341 -0.11 13.37 4.38
C THR A 341 0.82 13.61 5.56
N LEU A 342 2.14 13.39 5.40
CA LEU A 342 3.10 13.72 6.46
C LEU A 342 3.09 15.21 6.77
N THR A 343 2.92 16.07 5.76
CA THR A 343 2.75 17.51 5.98
C THR A 343 1.53 17.78 6.85
N SER A 344 0.40 17.10 6.62
CA SER A 344 -0.79 17.27 7.47
C SER A 344 -0.53 16.85 8.90
N LEU A 345 0.13 15.71 9.14
CA LEU A 345 0.51 15.26 10.49
C LEU A 345 1.41 16.30 11.20
N ILE A 346 2.43 16.82 10.51
CA ILE A 346 3.34 17.80 11.12
C ILE A 346 2.62 19.11 11.42
N THR A 347 1.85 19.64 10.47
CA THR A 347 1.29 21.00 10.58
C THR A 347 0.00 21.06 11.39
N VAL A 348 -0.73 19.96 11.52
CA VAL A 348 -1.96 19.87 12.30
C VAL A 348 -1.69 19.40 13.73
N ASP A 349 -0.80 18.38 13.87
CA ASP A 349 -0.64 17.71 15.16
C ASP A 349 0.46 18.31 16.04
N PHE A 350 1.51 18.90 15.44
CA PHE A 350 2.65 19.43 16.19
C PHE A 350 2.73 20.96 16.18
N VAL A 351 2.60 21.62 15.03
CA VAL A 351 2.98 23.03 14.90
C VAL A 351 1.79 23.99 14.98
N HIS A 352 0.56 23.55 14.70
CA HIS A 352 -0.68 24.32 14.80
C HIS A 352 -0.61 25.70 14.11
N PHE A 353 -0.26 25.74 12.81
CA PHE A 353 -0.23 27.00 12.06
C PHE A 353 -1.61 27.69 12.04
N LYS A 354 -1.63 29.03 12.24
CA LYS A 354 -2.84 29.86 12.14
C LYS A 354 -3.35 29.92 10.69
N LYS A 355 -4.63 30.30 10.51
CA LYS A 355 -5.45 30.20 9.27
C LYS A 355 -4.83 30.76 7.95
N ARG A 356 -3.70 31.45 7.92
CA ARG A 356 -3.12 32.09 6.72
C ARG A 356 -1.71 31.61 6.32
N GLU A 357 -1.26 30.46 6.82
CA GLU A 357 0.15 30.06 6.66
C GLU A 357 0.37 28.88 5.70
N VAL A 358 -0.36 28.83 4.58
CA VAL A 358 -0.13 27.85 3.48
C VAL A 358 1.33 27.84 3.00
N LEU A 359 2.05 28.94 3.16
CA LEU A 359 3.48 29.01 2.82
C LEU A 359 4.36 28.12 3.73
N LYS A 360 3.99 28.00 5.00
CA LYS A 360 4.72 27.13 5.96
C LYS A 360 4.46 25.65 5.68
N GLU A 361 3.24 25.28 5.27
CA GLU A 361 2.90 23.92 4.83
C GLU A 361 3.73 23.53 3.60
N LYS A 362 3.92 24.44 2.66
CA LYS A 362 4.83 24.24 1.50
C LYS A 362 6.28 24.02 1.92
N GLY A 363 6.76 24.77 2.91
CA GLY A 363 8.10 24.58 3.47
C GLY A 363 8.30 23.19 4.08
N VAL A 364 7.27 22.63 4.75
CA VAL A 364 7.31 21.27 5.29
C VAL A 364 7.36 20.23 4.16
N ILE A 365 6.60 20.40 3.07
CA ILE A 365 6.67 19.51 1.89
C ILE A 365 8.09 19.49 1.31
N VAL A 366 8.71 20.66 1.15
CA VAL A 366 10.10 20.78 0.66
C VAL A 366 11.07 20.07 1.60
N ALA A 367 10.95 20.27 2.92
CA ALA A 367 11.82 19.64 3.90
C ALA A 367 11.68 18.10 3.90
N LEU A 368 10.46 17.58 3.81
CA LEU A 368 10.21 16.14 3.71
C LEU A 368 10.76 15.53 2.42
N GLY A 369 10.59 16.22 1.29
CA GLY A 369 11.19 15.80 0.02
C GLY A 369 12.72 15.77 0.07
N ALA A 370 13.34 16.80 0.66
CA ALA A 370 14.78 16.85 0.88
C ALA A 370 15.28 15.72 1.78
N LEU A 371 14.58 15.44 2.90
CA LEU A 371 14.91 14.32 3.79
C LEU A 371 14.81 12.97 3.08
N GLY A 372 13.73 12.74 2.31
CA GLY A 372 13.58 11.52 1.50
C GLY A 372 14.71 11.37 0.48
N PHE A 373 15.11 12.44 -0.19
CA PHE A 373 16.24 12.44 -1.10
C PHE A 373 17.57 12.16 -0.38
N LEU A 374 17.81 12.76 0.78
CA LEU A 374 19.04 12.52 1.57
C LEU A 374 19.18 11.05 1.99
N ILE A 375 18.07 10.39 2.38
CA ILE A 375 18.08 8.94 2.66
C ILE A 375 18.41 8.15 1.38
N ALA A 376 17.95 8.61 0.22
CA ALA A 376 18.20 7.96 -1.07
C ALA A 376 19.66 8.08 -1.56
N VAL A 377 20.49 8.92 -0.95
CA VAL A 377 21.93 9.07 -1.35
C VAL A 377 22.68 7.75 -1.20
N LYS A 378 22.34 6.94 -0.18
CA LYS A 378 22.92 5.60 0.03
C LYS A 378 21.82 4.55 -0.09
N PRO A 379 21.51 4.07 -1.32
CA PRO A 379 20.41 3.14 -1.53
C PRO A 379 20.69 1.77 -0.87
N PRO A 380 19.65 1.11 -0.34
CA PRO A 380 19.74 -0.25 0.17
C PRO A 380 19.96 -1.27 -0.97
N GLN A 381 20.30 -2.52 -0.62
CA GLN A 381 20.53 -3.57 -1.62
C GLN A 381 19.24 -3.89 -2.40
N THR A 382 18.12 -4.12 -1.72
CA THR A 382 16.82 -4.38 -2.38
C THR A 382 15.71 -3.51 -1.79
N ILE A 383 14.73 -3.18 -2.62
CA ILE A 383 13.55 -2.42 -2.20
C ILE A 383 12.73 -3.24 -1.18
N LEU A 384 12.53 -4.55 -1.45
CA LEU A 384 11.75 -5.42 -0.58
C LEU A 384 12.32 -5.51 0.84
N ASP A 385 13.62 -5.77 0.96
CA ASP A 385 14.26 -5.89 2.28
C ASP A 385 14.18 -4.60 3.08
N PHE A 386 14.39 -3.47 2.41
CA PHE A 386 14.38 -2.19 3.07
C PHE A 386 13.03 -1.87 3.71
N ILE A 387 11.93 -2.02 2.96
CA ILE A 387 10.60 -1.69 3.47
C ILE A 387 10.07 -2.70 4.48
N SER A 388 10.35 -4.00 4.27
CA SER A 388 9.88 -5.05 5.17
C SER A 388 10.61 -5.04 6.51
N LYS A 389 11.87 -4.61 6.54
CA LYS A 389 12.67 -4.53 7.78
C LYS A 389 12.49 -3.22 8.55
N THR A 390 12.07 -2.14 7.88
CA THR A 390 11.97 -0.81 8.48
C THR A 390 10.53 -0.30 8.53
N THR A 391 10.02 0.17 7.41
CA THR A 391 8.81 0.97 7.30
C THR A 391 7.57 0.24 7.79
N PHE A 392 7.35 -0.98 7.31
CA PHE A 392 6.06 -1.64 7.48
C PHE A 392 5.88 -2.27 8.85
N ASN A 393 6.96 -2.74 9.47
CA ASN A 393 6.91 -3.26 10.83
C ASN A 393 6.48 -2.18 11.83
N GLY A 394 7.08 -0.97 11.76
CA GLY A 394 6.71 0.12 12.65
C GLY A 394 5.27 0.60 12.43
N LEU A 395 4.80 0.69 11.19
CA LEU A 395 3.41 1.06 10.94
C LEU A 395 2.42 -0.01 11.42
N ALA A 396 2.76 -1.31 11.30
CA ALA A 396 1.91 -2.40 11.78
C ALA A 396 1.67 -2.34 13.30
N VAL A 397 2.65 -1.86 14.09
CA VAL A 397 2.54 -1.66 15.55
C VAL A 397 1.34 -0.79 15.94
N LEU A 398 0.90 0.12 15.07
CA LEU A 398 -0.23 1.00 15.35
C LEU A 398 -1.60 0.30 15.25
N ALA A 399 -1.68 -0.84 14.58
CA ALA A 399 -2.96 -1.50 14.28
C ALA A 399 -3.73 -1.96 15.54
N PRO A 400 -3.14 -2.61 16.57
CA PRO A 400 -3.86 -2.97 17.79
C PRO A 400 -4.50 -1.76 18.49
N THR A 401 -3.81 -0.62 18.51
CA THR A 401 -4.33 0.64 19.08
C THR A 401 -5.55 1.15 18.32
N VAL A 402 -5.52 1.13 16.98
CA VAL A 402 -6.65 1.57 16.15
C VAL A 402 -7.82 0.59 16.25
N ILE A 403 -7.58 -0.71 16.08
CA ILE A 403 -8.62 -1.74 16.14
C ILE A 403 -9.26 -1.79 17.53
N GLY A 404 -8.46 -1.82 18.58
CA GLY A 404 -8.94 -1.80 19.95
C GLY A 404 -9.72 -0.52 20.25
N GLY A 405 -9.28 0.62 19.77
CA GLY A 405 -10.00 1.90 19.89
C GLY A 405 -11.37 1.88 19.21
N LEU A 406 -11.50 1.24 18.06
CA LEU A 406 -12.75 1.16 17.30
C LEU A 406 -13.75 0.14 17.88
N TYR A 407 -13.29 -0.95 18.49
CA TYR A 407 -14.13 -2.12 18.77
C TYR A 407 -14.14 -2.58 20.23
N TRP A 408 -13.24 -2.08 21.08
CA TRP A 408 -13.12 -2.54 22.44
C TRP A 408 -13.26 -1.42 23.47
N LYS A 409 -14.33 -1.45 24.26
CA LYS A 409 -14.68 -0.41 25.24
C LYS A 409 -13.63 -0.22 26.34
N ARG A 410 -12.95 -1.31 26.74
CA ARG A 410 -11.94 -1.28 27.81
C ARG A 410 -10.61 -0.65 27.38
N SER A 411 -10.37 -0.50 26.06
CA SER A 411 -9.13 0.13 25.59
C SER A 411 -8.99 1.55 26.13
N ASN A 412 -7.82 1.87 26.64
CA ASN A 412 -7.51 3.15 27.26
C ASN A 412 -6.16 3.70 26.78
N ARG A 413 -5.87 4.96 27.13
CA ARG A 413 -4.66 5.66 26.68
C ARG A 413 -3.36 5.01 27.13
N TYR A 414 -3.31 4.39 28.30
CA TYR A 414 -2.11 3.74 28.82
C TYR A 414 -1.80 2.44 28.08
N ALA A 415 -2.84 1.65 27.77
CA ALA A 415 -2.72 0.46 26.97
C ALA A 415 -2.23 0.79 25.54
N ALA A 416 -2.81 1.83 24.93
CA ALA A 416 -2.39 2.29 23.61
C ALA A 416 -0.92 2.73 23.60
N ALA A 417 -0.49 3.53 24.57
CA ALA A 417 0.89 3.98 24.67
C ALA A 417 1.87 2.84 24.94
N ALA A 418 1.56 1.99 25.92
CA ALA A 418 2.41 0.84 26.26
C ALA A 418 2.59 -0.10 25.08
N SER A 419 1.51 -0.37 24.35
CA SER A 419 1.49 -1.17 23.13
C SER A 419 2.40 -0.58 22.04
N ILE A 420 2.27 0.71 21.76
CA ILE A 420 3.10 1.39 20.76
C ILE A 420 4.58 1.37 21.17
N VAL A 421 4.90 1.77 22.41
CA VAL A 421 6.30 1.83 22.89
C VAL A 421 6.95 0.45 22.91
N ALA A 422 6.24 -0.58 23.41
CA ALA A 422 6.75 -1.95 23.42
C ALA A 422 6.97 -2.48 21.99
N GLY A 423 6.00 -2.23 21.09
CA GLY A 423 6.09 -2.65 19.69
C GLY A 423 7.25 -1.98 18.96
N GLU A 424 7.41 -0.66 19.09
CA GLU A 424 8.52 0.06 18.46
C GLU A 424 9.88 -0.35 19.05
N GLY A 425 9.94 -0.61 20.36
CA GLY A 425 11.13 -1.19 20.99
C GLY A 425 11.52 -2.53 20.36
N LEU A 426 10.56 -3.40 20.06
CA LEU A 426 10.81 -4.66 19.37
C LEU A 426 11.20 -4.45 17.90
N VAL A 427 10.59 -3.50 17.18
CA VAL A 427 11.00 -3.15 15.81
C VAL A 427 12.47 -2.76 15.79
N LEU A 428 12.91 -1.90 16.71
CA LEU A 428 14.32 -1.49 16.82
C LEU A 428 15.22 -2.68 17.21
N ALA A 429 14.79 -3.55 18.13
CA ALA A 429 15.56 -4.72 18.53
C ALA A 429 15.79 -5.69 17.36
N PHE A 430 14.80 -5.93 16.53
CA PHE A 430 14.94 -6.70 15.28
C PHE A 430 15.79 -5.97 14.24
N TYR A 431 15.60 -4.67 14.08
CA TYR A 431 16.36 -3.87 13.12
C TYR A 431 17.87 -3.87 13.41
N PHE A 432 18.25 -3.74 14.68
CA PHE A 432 19.64 -3.79 15.12
C PHE A 432 20.18 -5.22 15.34
N ASN A 433 19.40 -6.25 14.96
CA ASN A 433 19.74 -7.67 15.13
C ASN A 433 20.03 -8.07 16.60
N VAL A 434 19.47 -7.37 17.57
CA VAL A 434 19.48 -7.78 18.99
C VAL A 434 18.58 -9.00 19.19
N LEU A 435 17.47 -9.06 18.44
CA LEU A 435 16.58 -10.21 18.35
C LEU A 435 16.60 -10.78 16.94
N SER A 436 16.40 -12.10 16.82
CA SER A 436 16.23 -12.80 15.56
C SER A 436 15.04 -13.76 15.63
N ALA A 437 14.36 -13.98 14.52
CA ALA A 437 13.26 -14.92 14.39
C ALA A 437 13.47 -15.80 13.14
N PRO A 438 14.35 -16.82 13.22
CA PRO A 438 14.65 -17.67 12.08
C PRO A 438 13.39 -18.35 11.54
N GLY A 439 13.17 -18.26 10.22
CA GLY A 439 12.01 -18.88 9.55
C GLY A 439 10.67 -18.19 9.77
N ILE A 440 10.61 -17.07 10.51
CA ILE A 440 9.40 -16.29 10.76
C ILE A 440 9.68 -14.81 10.49
N LEU A 441 8.77 -14.12 9.81
CA LEU A 441 8.93 -12.70 9.60
C LEU A 441 8.80 -11.92 10.93
N PRO A 442 9.69 -10.94 11.24
CA PRO A 442 9.68 -10.21 12.52
C PRO A 442 8.35 -9.57 12.91
N VAL A 443 7.52 -9.18 11.94
CA VAL A 443 6.19 -8.62 12.20
C VAL A 443 5.30 -9.53 13.06
N VAL A 444 5.45 -10.85 12.94
CA VAL A 444 4.61 -11.81 13.68
C VAL A 444 4.85 -11.70 15.19
N PRO A 445 6.07 -11.90 15.73
CA PRO A 445 6.32 -11.71 17.15
C PRO A 445 6.12 -10.26 17.61
N ILE A 446 6.39 -9.26 16.76
CA ILE A 446 6.15 -7.84 17.08
C ILE A 446 4.65 -7.61 17.30
N LEU A 447 3.79 -7.99 16.37
CA LEU A 447 2.34 -7.80 16.49
C LEU A 447 1.75 -8.61 17.64
N ALA A 448 2.21 -9.86 17.84
CA ALA A 448 1.76 -10.68 18.95
C ALA A 448 2.06 -10.02 20.30
N ALA A 449 3.31 -9.57 20.51
CA ALA A 449 3.70 -8.89 21.73
C ALA A 449 2.96 -7.54 21.90
N THR A 450 2.83 -6.77 20.83
CA THR A 450 2.10 -5.49 20.82
C THR A 450 0.63 -5.69 21.22
N ALA A 451 -0.03 -6.71 20.65
CA ALA A 451 -1.42 -7.04 20.98
C ALA A 451 -1.56 -7.53 22.42
N VAL A 452 -0.66 -8.40 22.89
CA VAL A 452 -0.65 -8.88 24.27
C VAL A 452 -0.49 -7.74 25.25
N VAL A 453 0.49 -6.86 25.04
CA VAL A 453 0.69 -5.66 25.90
C VAL A 453 -0.57 -4.79 25.91
N PHE A 454 -1.16 -4.53 24.73
CA PHE A 454 -2.41 -3.77 24.63
C PHE A 454 -3.55 -4.39 25.43
N ILE A 455 -3.75 -5.70 25.32
CA ILE A 455 -4.81 -6.43 26.02
C ILE A 455 -4.55 -6.44 27.53
N VAL A 456 -3.36 -6.82 27.96
CA VAL A 456 -3.00 -6.94 29.38
C VAL A 456 -3.14 -5.60 30.08
N VAL A 457 -2.57 -4.53 29.53
CA VAL A 457 -2.65 -3.20 30.13
C VAL A 457 -4.08 -2.67 30.12
N SER A 458 -4.90 -2.98 29.07
CA SER A 458 -6.32 -2.62 29.06
C SER A 458 -7.12 -3.35 30.14
N LEU A 459 -6.77 -4.57 30.49
CA LEU A 459 -7.44 -5.36 31.53
C LEU A 459 -7.01 -4.99 32.93
N LEU A 460 -5.74 -4.68 33.14
CA LEU A 460 -5.17 -4.35 34.45
C LEU A 460 -5.37 -2.86 34.83
N SER A 461 -5.54 -1.99 33.85
CA SER A 461 -5.74 -0.57 34.12
C SER A 461 -7.15 -0.30 34.64
N THR A 462 -7.23 0.43 35.75
CA THR A 462 -8.50 0.93 36.33
C THR A 462 -9.00 2.19 35.63
N ALA A 463 -8.22 2.77 34.72
CA ALA A 463 -8.63 3.96 33.97
C ALA A 463 -9.84 3.62 33.08
N PRO A 464 -10.95 4.39 33.20
CA PRO A 464 -12.09 4.20 32.31
C PRO A 464 -11.68 4.44 30.87
N GLY A 465 -12.23 3.63 29.95
CA GLY A 465 -12.08 3.90 28.53
C GLY A 465 -12.73 5.27 28.22
N GLU A 466 -11.92 6.23 27.80
CA GLU A 466 -12.42 7.55 27.44
C GLU A 466 -13.21 7.48 26.13
N ASN A 467 -14.21 8.31 25.98
CA ASN A 467 -15.09 8.42 24.80
C ASN A 467 -15.56 7.06 24.21
N THR A 468 -16.13 6.20 25.06
CA THR A 468 -16.63 4.88 24.65
C THR A 468 -17.80 4.94 23.65
N GLY A 469 -18.43 6.10 23.47
CA GLY A 469 -19.47 6.32 22.46
C GLY A 469 -18.98 6.15 21.00
N ILE A 470 -17.67 6.19 20.78
CA ILE A 470 -17.05 5.93 19.46
C ILE A 470 -17.01 4.43 19.13
N VAL A 471 -17.02 3.56 20.14
CA VAL A 471 -16.87 2.11 19.94
C VAL A 471 -18.04 1.55 19.15
N ALA A 472 -17.73 0.87 18.04
CA ALA A 472 -18.75 0.26 17.21
C ALA A 472 -19.45 -0.89 17.95
N PRO A 473 -20.80 -0.94 17.95
CA PRO A 473 -21.50 -2.13 18.41
C PRO A 473 -21.21 -3.31 17.49
N VAL A 474 -21.14 -4.51 18.07
CA VAL A 474 -21.08 -5.74 17.28
C VAL A 474 -22.39 -5.88 16.51
N GLN A 475 -22.33 -5.93 15.19
CA GLN A 475 -23.53 -6.01 14.36
C GLN A 475 -24.15 -7.41 14.48
N PRO A 476 -25.47 -7.53 14.71
CA PRO A 476 -26.15 -8.81 14.61
C PRO A 476 -25.93 -9.43 13.22
N GLY A 477 -25.56 -10.71 13.17
CA GLY A 477 -25.34 -11.41 11.90
C GLY A 477 -23.95 -11.26 11.26
N ILE A 478 -22.96 -10.72 12.00
CA ILE A 478 -21.56 -10.64 11.51
C ILE A 478 -20.87 -12.04 11.49
N TRP A 479 -21.26 -12.95 12.38
CA TRP A 479 -20.58 -14.23 12.56
C TRP A 479 -20.47 -15.11 11.29
N PRO A 480 -21.51 -15.24 10.44
CA PRO A 480 -21.37 -15.96 9.19
C PRO A 480 -20.28 -15.38 8.28
N TRP A 481 -20.09 -14.05 8.31
CA TRP A 481 -19.04 -13.39 7.53
C TRP A 481 -17.66 -13.57 8.13
N VAL A 482 -17.55 -13.61 9.44
CA VAL A 482 -16.31 -13.99 10.12
C VAL A 482 -15.90 -15.39 9.69
N LEU A 483 -16.83 -16.35 9.67
CA LEU A 483 -16.56 -17.71 9.20
C LEU A 483 -16.17 -17.76 7.71
N VAL A 484 -16.86 -17.01 6.86
CA VAL A 484 -16.55 -16.94 5.43
C VAL A 484 -15.15 -16.38 5.19
N PHE A 485 -14.81 -15.23 5.80
CA PHE A 485 -13.48 -14.62 5.60
C PHE A 485 -12.38 -15.44 6.28
N SER A 486 -12.65 -16.07 7.42
CA SER A 486 -11.70 -17.03 8.02
C SER A 486 -11.49 -18.25 7.13
N GLY A 487 -12.54 -18.78 6.51
CA GLY A 487 -12.44 -19.85 5.53
C GLY A 487 -11.63 -19.45 4.30
N LEU A 488 -11.87 -18.25 3.75
CA LEU A 488 -11.08 -17.72 2.64
C LEU A 488 -9.60 -17.49 3.02
N PHE A 489 -9.34 -17.07 4.26
CA PHE A 489 -7.98 -16.96 4.76
C PHE A 489 -7.29 -18.33 4.85
N ILE A 490 -7.98 -19.36 5.35
CA ILE A 490 -7.47 -20.73 5.38
C ILE A 490 -7.22 -21.26 3.97
N LEU A 491 -8.15 -21.03 3.03
CA LEU A 491 -7.98 -21.38 1.61
C LEU A 491 -6.83 -20.62 0.97
N GLY A 492 -6.55 -19.41 1.43
CA GLY A 492 -5.34 -18.65 1.03
C GLY A 492 -4.02 -19.29 1.43
N ASN A 493 -4.05 -20.38 2.23
CA ASN A 493 -2.88 -21.18 2.59
C ASN A 493 -2.90 -22.47 1.77
N ASP A 494 -2.21 -22.52 0.67
CA ASP A 494 -2.16 -23.65 -0.28
C ASP A 494 -1.28 -24.81 0.19
N PHE A 495 -1.54 -25.35 1.39
CA PHE A 495 -0.75 -26.43 2.02
C PHE A 495 -0.53 -27.65 1.12
N TRP A 496 -1.46 -27.92 0.20
CA TRP A 496 -1.38 -29.01 -0.75
C TRP A 496 -0.26 -28.86 -1.80
N ALA A 497 0.22 -27.64 -2.06
CA ALA A 497 1.26 -27.33 -3.05
C ALA A 497 2.68 -27.26 -2.47
N TRP A 498 2.80 -27.22 -1.12
CA TRP A 498 4.10 -27.04 -0.47
C TRP A 498 4.97 -28.29 -0.56
N ASN A 499 6.27 -28.08 -0.87
CA ASN A 499 7.30 -29.12 -0.98
C ASN A 499 6.94 -30.24 -1.99
N ARG A 500 6.16 -29.90 -3.02
CA ARG A 500 5.81 -30.81 -4.12
C ARG A 500 6.32 -30.27 -5.45
N GLU A 501 6.58 -31.16 -6.39
CA GLU A 501 6.83 -30.77 -7.76
C GLU A 501 5.58 -30.07 -8.33
N PRO A 502 5.75 -28.90 -8.97
CA PRO A 502 4.62 -28.15 -9.49
C PRO A 502 4.04 -28.82 -10.73
N LEU A 503 2.74 -29.09 -10.72
CA LEU A 503 2.01 -29.43 -11.94
C LEU A 503 1.87 -28.18 -12.80
N LEU A 504 2.48 -28.16 -13.98
CA LEU A 504 2.39 -27.04 -14.91
C LEU A 504 1.11 -27.10 -15.75
N VAL A 505 0.36 -26.01 -15.75
CA VAL A 505 -0.82 -25.79 -16.60
C VAL A 505 -0.63 -24.48 -17.35
N ILE A 506 -0.64 -24.54 -18.68
CA ILE A 506 -0.37 -23.36 -19.53
C ILE A 506 0.95 -22.67 -19.14
N GLY A 507 2.01 -23.45 -18.88
CA GLY A 507 3.34 -22.96 -18.53
C GLY A 507 3.53 -22.50 -17.09
N LEU A 508 2.49 -22.51 -16.25
CA LEU A 508 2.55 -22.06 -14.85
C LEU A 508 2.13 -23.16 -13.87
N PRO A 509 2.64 -23.14 -12.64
CA PRO A 509 2.15 -24.00 -11.59
C PRO A 509 0.64 -23.88 -11.38
N LEU A 510 -0.05 -24.99 -11.20
CA LEU A 510 -1.48 -25.02 -10.94
C LEU A 510 -1.87 -24.14 -9.73
N TRP A 511 -1.03 -24.08 -8.71
CA TRP A 511 -1.28 -23.25 -7.53
C TRP A 511 -1.23 -21.73 -7.84
N VAL A 512 -0.54 -21.28 -8.89
CA VAL A 512 -0.61 -19.87 -9.35
C VAL A 512 -2.01 -19.57 -9.89
N TRP A 513 -2.55 -20.44 -10.73
CA TRP A 513 -3.92 -20.31 -11.24
C TRP A 513 -4.97 -20.38 -10.13
N TYR A 514 -4.74 -21.22 -9.13
CA TYR A 514 -5.57 -21.27 -7.93
C TYR A 514 -5.67 -19.90 -7.25
N TYR A 515 -4.56 -19.18 -7.08
CA TYR A 515 -4.57 -17.85 -6.48
C TYR A 515 -5.20 -16.78 -7.39
N VAL A 516 -5.07 -16.89 -8.70
CA VAL A 516 -5.81 -16.04 -9.65
C VAL A 516 -7.31 -16.23 -9.45
N GLY A 517 -7.78 -17.47 -9.39
CA GLY A 517 -9.18 -17.80 -9.13
C GLY A 517 -9.65 -17.34 -7.75
N LEU A 518 -8.82 -17.54 -6.71
CA LEU A 518 -9.15 -17.13 -5.34
C LEU A 518 -9.27 -15.61 -5.20
N GLY A 519 -8.48 -14.82 -5.93
CA GLY A 519 -8.62 -13.36 -5.98
C GLY A 519 -9.97 -12.92 -6.55
N VAL A 520 -10.47 -13.59 -7.60
CA VAL A 520 -11.81 -13.35 -8.16
C VAL A 520 -12.89 -13.74 -7.15
N VAL A 521 -12.78 -14.91 -6.53
CA VAL A 521 -13.71 -15.39 -5.50
C VAL A 521 -13.78 -14.40 -4.33
N LEU A 522 -12.64 -13.91 -3.86
CA LEU A 522 -12.56 -12.91 -2.78
C LEU A 522 -13.33 -11.62 -3.14
N SER A 523 -13.15 -11.12 -4.37
CA SER A 523 -13.88 -9.95 -4.86
C SER A 523 -15.41 -10.18 -4.87
N LEU A 524 -15.85 -11.36 -5.30
CA LEU A 524 -17.27 -11.73 -5.29
C LEU A 524 -17.83 -11.79 -3.86
N PHE A 525 -17.11 -12.37 -2.90
CA PHE A 525 -17.53 -12.37 -1.50
C PHE A 525 -17.60 -10.96 -0.90
N TYR A 526 -16.65 -10.08 -1.20
CA TYR A 526 -16.75 -8.68 -0.79
C TYR A 526 -17.99 -8.00 -1.38
N ARG A 527 -18.30 -8.24 -2.65
CA ARG A 527 -19.50 -7.69 -3.27
C ARG A 527 -20.77 -8.17 -2.58
N VAL A 528 -20.89 -9.48 -2.32
CA VAL A 528 -22.06 -10.05 -1.63
C VAL A 528 -22.19 -9.49 -0.20
N PHE A 529 -21.08 -9.40 0.53
CA PHE A 529 -21.05 -8.82 1.87
C PHE A 529 -21.57 -7.38 1.87
N VAL A 530 -21.00 -6.52 1.01
CA VAL A 530 -21.38 -5.10 0.88
C VAL A 530 -22.86 -4.94 0.52
N LEU A 531 -23.38 -5.75 -0.41
CA LEU A 531 -24.78 -5.69 -0.84
C LEU A 531 -25.76 -6.12 0.27
N ARG A 532 -25.41 -7.16 1.04
CA ARG A 532 -26.25 -7.63 2.15
C ARG A 532 -26.31 -6.61 3.29
N GLU A 533 -25.16 -6.02 3.63
CA GLU A 533 -25.15 -4.95 4.65
C GLU A 533 -25.96 -3.72 4.22
N ALA A 534 -25.90 -3.33 2.94
CA ALA A 534 -26.68 -2.21 2.43
C ALA A 534 -28.19 -2.46 2.58
N LYS A 535 -28.67 -3.67 2.25
CA LYS A 535 -30.07 -4.06 2.44
C LYS A 535 -30.51 -4.10 3.90
N GLY A 536 -29.64 -4.51 4.82
CA GLY A 536 -29.94 -4.55 6.25
C GLY A 536 -30.05 -3.17 6.91
N ARG A 537 -29.52 -2.13 6.28
CA ARG A 537 -29.55 -0.73 6.76
C ARG A 537 -30.70 0.09 6.16
N GLU A 538 -31.42 -0.40 5.13
CA GLU A 538 -32.63 0.27 4.64
C GLU A 538 -33.68 0.28 5.76
N PRO A 539 -34.26 1.44 6.13
CA PRO A 539 -35.31 1.49 7.11
C PRO A 539 -36.45 0.56 6.63
N LYS A 540 -36.77 -0.46 7.41
CA LYS A 540 -37.98 -1.26 7.18
C LYS A 540 -39.12 -0.25 7.09
N GLY A 541 -39.75 -0.14 5.92
CA GLY A 541 -40.75 0.86 5.60
C GLY A 541 -41.79 1.03 6.71
N PRO A 542 -42.54 2.14 6.73
CA PRO A 542 -43.41 2.49 7.85
C PRO A 542 -44.31 1.30 8.21
N ARG A 543 -44.24 0.85 9.46
CA ARG A 543 -45.21 -0.14 10.00
C ARG A 543 -46.59 0.41 9.66
N LYS A 544 -47.37 -0.33 8.84
CA LYS A 544 -48.76 -0.01 8.55
C LYS A 544 -49.41 0.40 9.86
N ALA A 545 -49.86 1.63 9.94
CA ALA A 545 -50.60 2.12 11.08
C ALA A 545 -51.76 1.15 11.32
N VAL A 546 -51.78 0.52 12.48
CA VAL A 546 -52.93 -0.25 12.95
C VAL A 546 -54.08 0.76 13.06
N LYS A 547 -55.11 0.63 12.20
CA LYS A 547 -56.33 1.40 12.34
C LYS A 547 -56.90 1.10 13.72
N PRO A 548 -57.22 2.13 14.54
CA PRO A 548 -57.99 1.88 15.74
C PRO A 548 -59.40 1.41 15.32
N THR A 549 -59.80 0.29 15.86
CA THR A 549 -61.18 -0.19 15.83
C THR A 549 -62.06 0.60 16.77
#